data_4e9ae9b65f3115bfb1a7bbd26f9b474a
#
_entry.id   4e9ae9b65f3115bfb1a7bbd26f9b474a
#
_cell.length_a   1.000
_cell.length_b   1.000
_cell.length_c   1.000
_cell.angle_alpha   90.00
_cell.angle_beta   90.00
_cell.angle_gamma   90.00
#
_symmetry.space_group_name_H-M   'P 1'
#
loop_
_entity.id
_entity.type
_entity.pdbx_description
1 polymer ?
#
loop_
_entity_poly.entity_id
_entity_poly.type
_entity_poly.pdbx_seq_one_letter_code
_entity_poly.pdbx_strand_id
1 'polypeptide(L)'
;MKEGNLDYISGEEGIDHMTLREGFAVNLFADESMFPELVNPVQMQVDGKGRLWVSAWKTYPKWEPLEEMDDRILILPDEDRDGVADRVIEFAKVHNPLGFEFWNGGVLVTNGPDLVFLKDTDGDDRADVREIVLHGLGTSDTHHAANNLIYGPDGAIYWQSGIFLQNNFEHPWGPSLATGNSAMYRFDPRRFTISYHAENPPNPHGIAFDRWGYHYATDGTGGRAYQVVPSEEGFEMRKLLEKEVRPVPASEIVSSTNFPADMQQDFLICNTIGFLGIKHYDLDRDGGEDYTVTEGRGKNATTTAHTTAFGEVWGRPGGDFLVSSDKNFR
;
A
#
# COMPACT_ATOMS: atom_id res chain seq x y z
N MET A 1 -6.95 9.03 -29.92
CA MET A 1 -6.34 9.32 -28.59
C MET A 1 -5.93 10.78 -28.62
N LYS A 2 -6.31 11.59 -27.64
CA LYS A 2 -5.71 12.92 -27.50
C LYS A 2 -4.24 12.66 -27.10
N GLU A 3 -3.30 13.20 -27.88
CA GLU A 3 -1.91 13.27 -27.45
C GLU A 3 -1.88 14.10 -26.17
N GLY A 4 -1.69 13.42 -25.04
CA GLY A 4 -1.39 14.09 -23.77
C GLY A 4 0.03 14.62 -23.83
N ASN A 5 0.29 15.73 -23.19
CA ASN A 5 1.65 16.17 -22.95
C ASN A 5 2.34 15.10 -22.08
N LEU A 6 3.40 14.50 -22.60
CA LEU A 6 4.23 13.50 -21.91
C LEU A 6 5.46 14.15 -21.28
N ASP A 7 5.52 15.48 -21.23
CA ASP A 7 6.63 16.18 -20.59
C ASP A 7 6.68 15.82 -19.10
N TYR A 8 7.88 15.59 -18.63
CA TYR A 8 8.13 15.37 -17.22
C TYR A 8 7.80 16.62 -16.42
N ILE A 9 7.00 16.47 -15.37
CA ILE A 9 6.71 17.52 -14.40
C ILE A 9 7.50 17.17 -13.14
N SER A 10 8.32 18.11 -12.65
CA SER A 10 9.05 17.94 -11.39
C SER A 10 8.09 17.79 -10.20
N GLY A 11 8.57 17.25 -9.10
CA GLY A 11 7.77 17.16 -7.86
C GLY A 11 7.29 18.53 -7.39
N GLU A 12 8.14 19.56 -7.45
CA GLU A 12 7.79 20.94 -7.08
C GLU A 12 6.72 21.54 -8.00
N GLU A 13 6.89 21.38 -9.31
CA GLU A 13 5.89 21.83 -10.29
C GLU A 13 4.57 21.08 -10.14
N GLY A 14 4.63 19.80 -9.74
CA GLY A 14 3.47 18.98 -9.44
C GLY A 14 2.64 19.53 -8.27
N ILE A 15 3.29 20.09 -7.26
CA ILE A 15 2.63 20.72 -6.10
C ILE A 15 1.77 21.93 -6.53
N ASP A 16 2.26 22.73 -7.47
CA ASP A 16 1.53 23.90 -7.99
C ASP A 16 0.19 23.51 -8.68
N HIS A 17 0.07 22.27 -9.10
CA HIS A 17 -1.15 21.71 -9.70
C HIS A 17 -2.09 21.05 -8.69
N MET A 18 -1.74 21.00 -7.40
CA MET A 18 -2.56 20.36 -6.35
C MET A 18 -3.59 21.34 -5.80
N THR A 19 -4.78 20.85 -5.57
CA THR A 19 -5.82 21.54 -4.80
C THR A 19 -5.94 20.88 -3.44
N LEU A 20 -5.68 21.62 -2.38
CA LEU A 20 -5.73 21.12 -1.02
C LEU A 20 -7.01 21.57 -0.30
N ARG A 21 -7.45 20.76 0.65
CA ARG A 21 -8.47 21.16 1.61
C ARG A 21 -7.93 22.31 2.47
N GLU A 22 -8.80 23.23 2.86
CA GLU A 22 -8.44 24.32 3.80
C GLU A 22 -7.83 23.77 5.10
N GLY A 23 -6.72 24.35 5.50
CA GLY A 23 -5.94 23.94 6.67
C GLY A 23 -4.88 22.85 6.41
N PHE A 24 -4.73 22.38 5.15
CA PHE A 24 -3.68 21.47 4.75
C PHE A 24 -2.61 22.17 3.93
N ALA A 25 -1.38 21.71 4.08
CA ALA A 25 -0.25 22.10 3.27
C ALA A 25 0.44 20.84 2.71
N VAL A 26 1.16 20.98 1.62
CA VAL A 26 1.99 19.92 1.02
C VAL A 26 3.38 20.47 0.76
N ASN A 27 4.39 19.66 0.97
CA ASN A 27 5.77 19.91 0.59
C ASN A 27 6.33 18.69 -0.15
N LEU A 28 7.35 18.90 -0.95
CA LEU A 28 8.08 17.82 -1.61
C LEU A 28 9.04 17.18 -0.59
N PHE A 29 8.80 15.91 -0.27
CA PHE A 29 9.68 15.14 0.61
C PHE A 29 10.86 14.53 -0.14
N ALA A 30 10.58 13.90 -1.27
CA ALA A 30 11.57 13.29 -2.16
C ALA A 30 10.98 13.02 -3.54
N ASP A 31 11.81 13.07 -4.57
CA ASP A 31 11.49 12.60 -5.92
C ASP A 31 12.71 11.98 -6.62
N GLU A 32 12.52 11.46 -7.84
CA GLU A 32 13.61 10.83 -8.59
C GLU A 32 14.67 11.82 -9.08
N SER A 33 14.39 13.13 -9.07
CA SER A 33 15.40 14.15 -9.41
C SER A 33 16.38 14.37 -8.26
N MET A 34 15.92 14.19 -7.03
CA MET A 34 16.74 14.22 -5.83
C MET A 34 17.48 12.90 -5.65
N PHE A 35 16.77 11.78 -5.81
CA PHE A 35 17.27 10.43 -5.58
C PHE A 35 16.89 9.52 -6.76
N PRO A 36 17.77 9.33 -7.75
CA PRO A 36 17.49 8.49 -8.93
C PRO A 36 17.16 7.02 -8.60
N GLU A 37 17.49 6.57 -7.39
CA GLU A 37 17.13 5.24 -6.89
C GLU A 37 15.64 5.10 -6.58
N LEU A 38 14.95 6.22 -6.34
CA LEU A 38 13.52 6.28 -6.00
C LEU A 38 12.65 6.15 -7.27
N VAL A 39 12.88 5.09 -8.03
CA VAL A 39 12.17 4.85 -9.28
C VAL A 39 10.99 3.90 -9.07
N ASN A 40 9.82 4.25 -9.61
CA ASN A 40 8.60 3.47 -9.49
C ASN A 40 8.31 3.02 -8.04
N PRO A 41 8.12 3.92 -7.08
CA PRO A 41 7.78 3.55 -5.71
C PRO A 41 6.42 2.84 -5.67
N VAL A 42 6.34 1.71 -4.96
CA VAL A 42 5.16 0.84 -4.90
C VAL A 42 4.48 0.90 -3.54
N GLN A 43 5.23 0.69 -2.48
CA GLN A 43 4.72 0.78 -1.11
C GLN A 43 5.66 1.63 -0.26
N MET A 44 5.09 2.37 0.67
CA MET A 44 5.81 3.20 1.63
C MET A 44 5.34 2.91 3.04
N GLN A 45 6.26 2.98 3.99
CA GLN A 45 5.96 2.90 5.42
C GLN A 45 6.95 3.75 6.23
N VAL A 46 6.55 4.18 7.42
CA VAL A 46 7.41 4.95 8.31
C VAL A 46 7.83 4.09 9.49
N ASP A 47 9.12 3.99 9.73
CA ASP A 47 9.65 3.21 10.86
C ASP A 47 9.50 3.92 12.21
N GLY A 48 9.81 3.21 13.29
CA GLY A 48 9.77 3.75 14.65
C GLY A 48 10.75 4.89 14.93
N LYS A 49 11.69 5.17 14.02
CA LYS A 49 12.61 6.33 14.09
C LYS A 49 12.08 7.53 13.29
N GLY A 50 10.96 7.38 12.57
CA GLY A 50 10.35 8.41 11.75
C GLY A 50 10.94 8.51 10.33
N ARG A 51 11.67 7.49 9.87
CA ARG A 51 12.26 7.45 8.53
C ARG A 51 11.30 6.81 7.55
N LEU A 52 11.20 7.36 6.35
CA LEU A 52 10.42 6.77 5.27
C LEU A 52 11.16 5.56 4.68
N TRP A 53 10.47 4.44 4.58
CA TRP A 53 10.89 3.26 3.84
C TRP A 53 10.06 3.11 2.58
N VAL A 54 10.71 2.74 1.47
CA VAL A 54 10.06 2.64 0.17
C VAL A 54 10.52 1.36 -0.54
N SER A 55 9.58 0.62 -1.10
CA SER A 55 9.89 -0.37 -2.12
C SER A 55 9.91 0.29 -3.49
N ALA A 56 11.06 0.24 -4.17
CA ALA A 56 11.28 0.82 -5.50
C ALA A 56 11.40 -0.30 -6.53
N TRP A 57 10.53 -0.26 -7.55
CA TRP A 57 10.40 -1.31 -8.56
C TRP A 57 10.96 -0.85 -9.91
N LYS A 58 12.27 -0.79 -10.01
CA LYS A 58 12.99 -0.32 -11.19
C LYS A 58 12.74 -1.16 -12.43
N THR A 59 12.55 -2.48 -12.28
CA THR A 59 12.29 -3.40 -13.40
C THR A 59 10.86 -3.35 -13.93
N TYR A 60 9.97 -2.54 -13.33
CA TYR A 60 8.61 -2.35 -13.83
C TYR A 60 8.60 -1.56 -15.16
N PRO A 61 7.74 -1.87 -16.13
CA PRO A 61 6.74 -2.94 -16.14
C PRO A 61 7.25 -4.27 -16.72
N LYS A 62 8.44 -4.32 -17.20
CA LYS A 62 9.01 -5.48 -17.90
C LYS A 62 10.37 -5.83 -17.33
N TRP A 63 10.40 -6.90 -16.58
CA TRP A 63 11.65 -7.56 -16.27
C TRP A 63 12.11 -8.41 -17.47
N GLU A 64 13.34 -8.21 -17.89
CA GLU A 64 13.96 -9.01 -18.95
C GLU A 64 14.82 -10.12 -18.32
N PRO A 65 14.70 -11.40 -18.76
CA PRO A 65 15.32 -12.53 -18.07
C PRO A 65 16.84 -12.50 -17.93
N LEU A 66 17.53 -11.65 -18.70
CA LEU A 66 18.98 -11.48 -18.63
C LEU A 66 19.40 -10.17 -17.96
N GLU A 67 18.47 -9.36 -17.52
CA GLU A 67 18.77 -8.14 -16.79
C GLU A 67 18.99 -8.41 -15.30
N GLU A 68 19.80 -7.59 -14.68
CA GLU A 68 20.01 -7.63 -13.23
C GLU A 68 18.70 -7.24 -12.54
N MET A 69 18.33 -8.02 -11.52
CA MET A 69 17.23 -7.67 -10.62
C MET A 69 17.70 -6.55 -9.69
N ASP A 70 17.36 -5.32 -10.01
CA ASP A 70 17.83 -4.13 -9.34
C ASP A 70 16.68 -3.33 -8.69
N ASP A 71 15.63 -4.04 -8.28
CA ASP A 71 14.58 -3.51 -7.42
C ASP A 71 15.10 -3.44 -5.98
N ARG A 72 14.54 -2.52 -5.17
CA ARG A 72 15.18 -2.18 -3.90
C ARG A 72 14.16 -1.88 -2.81
N ILE A 73 14.60 -2.09 -1.57
CA ILE A 73 14.04 -1.44 -0.39
C ILE A 73 14.97 -0.29 -0.04
N LEU A 74 14.41 0.90 0.04
CA LEU A 74 15.13 2.15 0.31
C LEU A 74 14.69 2.73 1.64
N ILE A 75 15.60 3.45 2.30
CA ILE A 75 15.33 4.25 3.50
C ILE A 75 15.68 5.70 3.18
N LEU A 76 14.74 6.60 3.45
CA LEU A 76 14.89 8.03 3.27
C LEU A 76 14.74 8.72 4.63
N PRO A 77 15.85 9.00 5.33
CA PRO A 77 15.81 9.77 6.57
C PRO A 77 15.62 11.26 6.28
N ASP A 78 14.99 11.94 7.24
CA ASP A 78 14.90 13.39 7.37
C ASP A 78 15.47 13.69 8.76
N GLU A 79 16.79 13.97 8.82
CA GLU A 79 17.56 14.02 10.06
C GLU A 79 17.34 15.35 10.80
N ASP A 80 17.17 16.45 10.05
CA ASP A 80 16.92 17.78 10.60
C ASP A 80 15.43 18.12 10.75
N ARG A 81 14.53 17.24 10.23
CA ARG A 81 13.08 17.34 10.33
C ARG A 81 12.49 18.56 9.64
N ASP A 82 13.06 18.94 8.53
CA ASP A 82 12.55 20.06 7.72
C ASP A 82 11.44 19.61 6.74
N GLY A 83 11.17 18.31 6.65
CA GLY A 83 10.15 17.73 5.77
C GLY A 83 10.70 17.35 4.40
N VAL A 84 12.02 17.33 4.23
CA VAL A 84 12.71 16.89 3.01
C VAL A 84 13.68 15.76 3.37
N ALA A 85 13.78 14.75 2.53
CA ALA A 85 14.74 13.67 2.77
C ALA A 85 16.17 14.15 2.53
N ASP A 86 17.08 13.91 3.49
CA ASP A 86 18.50 14.30 3.40
C ASP A 86 19.31 13.41 2.47
N ARG A 87 18.97 12.14 2.41
CA ARG A 87 19.69 11.10 1.66
C ARG A 87 18.85 9.87 1.41
N VAL A 88 19.32 9.00 0.51
CA VAL A 88 18.77 7.68 0.29
C VAL A 88 19.76 6.61 0.73
N ILE A 89 19.27 5.56 1.38
CA ILE A 89 20.04 4.38 1.77
C ILE A 89 19.42 3.17 1.06
N GLU A 90 20.22 2.41 0.34
CA GLU A 90 19.83 1.08 -0.15
C GLU A 90 19.91 0.09 1.01
N PHE A 91 18.75 -0.31 1.54
CA PHE A 91 18.67 -1.30 2.59
C PHE A 91 18.91 -2.71 2.05
N ALA A 92 18.27 -3.06 0.93
CA ALA A 92 18.45 -4.35 0.28
C ALA A 92 18.04 -4.33 -1.20
N LYS A 93 18.69 -5.15 -2.01
CA LYS A 93 18.20 -5.51 -3.33
C LYS A 93 17.19 -6.65 -3.23
N VAL A 94 16.10 -6.53 -3.94
CA VAL A 94 14.98 -7.46 -3.97
C VAL A 94 14.48 -7.62 -5.40
N HIS A 95 13.49 -8.48 -5.61
CA HIS A 95 12.87 -8.65 -6.91
C HIS A 95 11.35 -8.55 -6.81
N ASN A 96 10.76 -7.65 -7.62
CA ASN A 96 9.32 -7.45 -7.68
C ASN A 96 8.68 -7.17 -6.30
N PRO A 97 9.15 -6.15 -5.57
CA PRO A 97 8.74 -5.89 -4.19
C PRO A 97 7.42 -5.13 -4.13
N LEU A 98 6.30 -5.81 -4.36
CA LEU A 98 4.96 -5.20 -4.33
C LEU A 98 4.42 -4.99 -2.92
N GLY A 99 5.12 -5.46 -1.89
CA GLY A 99 4.72 -5.24 -0.52
C GLY A 99 5.84 -5.56 0.48
N PHE A 100 5.88 -4.81 1.56
CA PHE A 100 6.73 -5.09 2.71
C PHE A 100 6.05 -4.67 4.01
N GLU A 101 6.46 -5.30 5.12
CA GLU A 101 5.97 -4.95 6.45
C GLU A 101 7.07 -5.14 7.49
N PHE A 102 7.16 -4.25 8.48
CA PHE A 102 8.12 -4.38 9.58
C PHE A 102 7.81 -5.57 10.46
N TRP A 103 8.82 -6.35 10.80
CA TRP A 103 8.67 -7.48 11.71
C TRP A 103 9.99 -7.80 12.40
N ASN A 104 9.95 -8.11 13.68
CA ASN A 104 11.08 -8.61 14.48
C ASN A 104 12.39 -7.81 14.34
N GLY A 105 12.28 -6.49 14.21
CA GLY A 105 13.43 -5.60 14.02
C GLY A 105 14.07 -5.66 12.64
N GLY A 106 13.36 -6.15 11.67
CA GLY A 106 13.67 -6.16 10.24
C GLY A 106 12.39 -5.97 9.43
N VAL A 107 12.36 -6.45 8.18
CA VAL A 107 11.22 -6.36 7.28
C VAL A 107 10.92 -7.69 6.60
N LEU A 108 9.65 -8.00 6.43
CA LEU A 108 9.17 -9.03 5.51
C LEU A 108 8.85 -8.37 4.18
N VAL A 109 9.35 -8.93 3.08
CA VAL A 109 9.24 -8.35 1.73
C VAL A 109 8.82 -9.41 0.75
N THR A 110 7.90 -9.10 -0.17
CA THR A 110 7.67 -9.94 -1.34
C THR A 110 8.88 -9.87 -2.27
N ASN A 111 9.38 -11.04 -2.70
CA ASN A 111 10.58 -11.15 -3.51
C ASN A 111 10.42 -12.25 -4.57
N GLY A 112 9.70 -11.94 -5.66
CA GLY A 112 9.35 -12.95 -6.65
C GLY A 112 8.49 -14.06 -6.04
N PRO A 113 8.91 -15.35 -6.08
CA PRO A 113 8.09 -16.44 -5.53
C PRO A 113 8.15 -16.54 -4.00
N ASP A 114 8.95 -15.71 -3.33
CA ASP A 114 9.23 -15.82 -1.91
C ASP A 114 8.71 -14.64 -1.11
N LEU A 115 8.32 -14.90 0.13
CA LEU A 115 8.31 -13.92 1.20
C LEU A 115 9.65 -14.03 1.94
N VAL A 116 10.45 -12.99 1.90
CA VAL A 116 11.78 -12.98 2.54
C VAL A 116 11.79 -12.08 3.77
N PHE A 117 12.54 -12.49 4.78
CA PHE A 117 12.88 -11.67 5.94
C PHE A 117 14.26 -11.07 5.75
N LEU A 118 14.34 -9.75 5.89
CA LEU A 118 15.57 -8.97 5.77
C LEU A 118 15.80 -8.23 7.09
N LYS A 119 17.03 -8.24 7.57
CA LYS A 119 17.40 -7.54 8.81
C LYS A 119 18.81 -6.99 8.74
N ASP A 120 18.98 -5.83 9.33
CA ASP A 120 20.25 -5.24 9.71
C ASP A 120 20.57 -5.64 11.14
N THR A 121 21.72 -6.29 11.40
CA THR A 121 22.14 -6.73 12.73
C THR A 121 23.31 -5.94 13.29
N ASP A 122 24.03 -5.18 12.49
CA ASP A 122 25.18 -4.38 12.90
C ASP A 122 24.92 -2.86 12.96
N GLY A 123 23.74 -2.41 12.46
CA GLY A 123 23.27 -1.05 12.60
C GLY A 123 23.76 -0.09 11.53
N ASP A 124 24.18 -0.60 10.38
CA ASP A 124 24.63 0.21 9.24
C ASP A 124 23.49 0.60 8.27
N ASP A 125 22.25 0.25 8.60
CA ASP A 125 21.04 0.45 7.80
C ASP A 125 21.06 -0.37 6.47
N ARG A 126 21.78 -1.50 6.44
CA ARG A 126 21.80 -2.45 5.32
C ARG A 126 21.46 -3.84 5.83
N ALA A 127 20.73 -4.60 5.03
CA ALA A 127 20.38 -5.97 5.41
C ALA A 127 21.59 -6.90 5.27
N ASP A 128 22.05 -7.48 6.38
CA ASP A 128 23.06 -8.53 6.46
C ASP A 128 22.46 -9.92 6.73
N VAL A 129 21.18 -9.99 7.10
CA VAL A 129 20.39 -11.22 7.18
C VAL A 129 19.37 -11.24 6.06
N ARG A 130 19.29 -12.40 5.37
CA ARG A 130 18.27 -12.69 4.35
C ARG A 130 17.81 -14.13 4.48
N GLU A 131 16.55 -14.33 4.83
CA GLU A 131 15.95 -15.64 5.01
C GLU A 131 14.63 -15.76 4.24
N ILE A 132 14.42 -16.90 3.58
CA ILE A 132 13.13 -17.23 2.97
C ILE A 132 12.19 -17.69 4.09
N VAL A 133 11.09 -16.98 4.26
CA VAL A 133 10.06 -17.27 5.27
C VAL A 133 8.96 -18.14 4.68
N LEU A 134 8.47 -17.80 3.50
CA LEU A 134 7.51 -18.61 2.76
C LEU A 134 7.95 -18.71 1.30
N HIS A 135 7.69 -19.84 0.69
CA HIS A 135 7.85 -20.06 -0.74
C HIS A 135 6.48 -20.35 -1.36
N GLY A 136 6.30 -19.98 -2.63
CA GLY A 136 5.10 -20.33 -3.39
C GLY A 136 4.15 -19.17 -3.67
N LEU A 137 4.62 -17.92 -3.59
CA LEU A 137 3.92 -16.76 -4.16
C LEU A 137 3.83 -16.91 -5.68
N GLY A 138 2.65 -16.67 -6.24
CA GLY A 138 2.43 -16.72 -7.69
C GLY A 138 3.17 -15.59 -8.40
N THR A 139 3.78 -15.89 -9.55
CA THR A 139 4.59 -14.96 -10.36
C THR A 139 4.19 -14.90 -11.82
N SER A 140 3.07 -15.51 -12.20
CA SER A 140 2.63 -15.57 -13.60
C SER A 140 2.11 -14.23 -14.14
N ASP A 141 1.79 -13.29 -13.26
CA ASP A 141 1.45 -11.92 -13.60
C ASP A 141 2.03 -10.97 -12.55
N THR A 142 2.99 -10.14 -12.94
CA THR A 142 3.72 -9.26 -12.02
C THR A 142 2.82 -8.20 -11.39
N HIS A 143 1.80 -7.70 -12.12
CA HIS A 143 0.89 -6.66 -11.61
C HIS A 143 -0.08 -7.19 -10.54
N HIS A 144 -0.34 -8.48 -10.53
CA HIS A 144 -1.27 -9.14 -9.62
C HIS A 144 -0.56 -9.91 -8.50
N ALA A 145 0.78 -9.87 -8.45
CA ALA A 145 1.56 -10.55 -7.44
C ALA A 145 1.21 -10.07 -6.03
N ALA A 146 1.68 -10.79 -5.01
CA ALA A 146 1.40 -10.49 -3.61
C ALA A 146 1.78 -9.04 -3.27
N ASN A 147 0.82 -8.27 -2.79
CA ASN A 147 0.92 -6.84 -2.56
C ASN A 147 0.24 -6.42 -1.25
N ASN A 148 0.48 -5.19 -0.85
CA ASN A 148 -0.15 -4.59 0.34
C ASN A 148 0.07 -5.38 1.62
N LEU A 149 1.31 -5.69 1.96
CA LEU A 149 1.61 -6.28 3.26
C LEU A 149 1.27 -5.29 4.37
N ILE A 150 0.44 -5.71 5.31
CA ILE A 150 0.03 -4.88 6.44
C ILE A 150 -0.21 -5.71 7.70
N TYR A 151 0.15 -5.17 8.85
CA TYR A 151 -0.22 -5.74 10.14
C TYR A 151 -1.71 -5.59 10.41
N GLY A 152 -2.36 -6.71 10.72
CA GLY A 152 -3.68 -6.70 11.33
C GLY A 152 -3.65 -6.49 12.83
N PRO A 153 -4.77 -6.10 13.45
CA PRO A 153 -4.88 -5.86 14.89
C PRO A 153 -4.67 -7.12 15.74
N ASP A 154 -4.74 -8.29 15.14
CA ASP A 154 -4.46 -9.59 15.74
C ASP A 154 -2.96 -9.97 15.74
N GLY A 155 -2.12 -9.11 15.16
CA GLY A 155 -0.68 -9.29 15.04
C GLY A 155 -0.26 -10.29 13.95
N ALA A 156 -1.14 -10.63 13.02
CA ALA A 156 -0.81 -11.30 11.79
C ALA A 156 -0.53 -10.29 10.67
N ILE A 157 0.13 -10.75 9.61
CA ILE A 157 0.38 -9.96 8.41
C ILE A 157 -0.61 -10.43 7.33
N TYR A 158 -1.25 -9.46 6.69
CA TYR A 158 -2.19 -9.66 5.62
C TYR A 158 -1.63 -9.18 4.31
N TRP A 159 -1.98 -9.83 3.21
CA TRP A 159 -1.70 -9.38 1.85
C TRP A 159 -2.72 -9.89 0.86
N GLN A 160 -2.68 -9.32 -0.31
CA GLN A 160 -3.56 -9.65 -1.42
C GLN A 160 -2.76 -10.19 -2.60
N SER A 161 -3.38 -11.05 -3.42
CA SER A 161 -2.94 -11.35 -4.77
C SER A 161 -4.12 -11.39 -5.72
N GLY A 162 -3.92 -10.93 -6.94
CA GLY A 162 -4.97 -10.80 -7.94
C GLY A 162 -5.20 -12.07 -8.77
N ILE A 163 -5.98 -11.91 -9.85
CA ILE A 163 -6.28 -13.00 -10.77
C ILE A 163 -5.05 -13.45 -11.56
N PHE A 164 -5.17 -14.61 -12.21
CA PHE A 164 -4.14 -15.29 -13.02
C PHE A 164 -2.97 -15.86 -12.23
N LEU A 165 -2.97 -15.71 -10.92
CA LEU A 165 -1.95 -16.27 -10.06
C LEU A 165 -2.39 -17.60 -9.46
N GLN A 166 -1.42 -18.50 -9.30
CA GLN A 166 -1.55 -19.69 -8.51
C GLN A 166 -0.51 -19.62 -7.40
N ASN A 167 -0.97 -19.63 -6.17
CA ASN A 167 -0.13 -19.66 -5.01
C ASN A 167 -0.12 -21.07 -4.43
N ASN A 168 1.03 -21.52 -3.95
CA ASN A 168 1.18 -22.82 -3.32
C ASN A 168 2.18 -22.71 -2.16
N PHE A 169 1.69 -22.22 -1.03
CA PHE A 169 2.53 -21.99 0.14
C PHE A 169 2.86 -23.28 0.85
N GLU A 170 4.13 -23.56 0.98
CA GLU A 170 4.63 -24.62 1.85
C GLU A 170 4.86 -24.09 3.25
N HIS A 171 4.40 -24.85 4.25
CA HIS A 171 4.63 -24.53 5.66
C HIS A 171 4.78 -25.82 6.48
N PRO A 172 5.47 -25.75 7.67
CA PRO A 172 5.85 -26.99 8.38
C PRO A 172 4.72 -27.72 9.09
N TRP A 173 3.51 -27.12 9.18
CA TRP A 173 2.46 -27.60 10.07
C TRP A 173 1.31 -28.34 9.37
N GLY A 174 1.41 -28.54 8.09
CA GLY A 174 0.32 -29.22 7.38
C GLY A 174 0.59 -29.36 5.88
N PRO A 175 -0.43 -29.78 5.12
CA PRO A 175 -0.35 -29.76 3.68
C PRO A 175 -0.18 -28.34 3.18
N SER A 176 0.47 -28.16 2.01
CA SER A 176 0.61 -26.85 1.39
C SER A 176 -0.76 -26.19 1.16
N LEU A 177 -0.81 -24.87 1.34
CA LEU A 177 -1.98 -24.08 1.01
C LEU A 177 -1.93 -23.70 -0.47
N ALA A 178 -2.67 -24.44 -1.30
CA ALA A 178 -2.79 -24.16 -2.73
C ALA A 178 -4.05 -23.35 -3.01
N THR A 179 -3.90 -22.23 -3.72
CA THR A 179 -5.03 -21.38 -4.13
C THR A 179 -4.84 -20.94 -5.57
N GLY A 180 -5.93 -20.80 -6.30
CA GLY A 180 -5.97 -20.17 -7.62
C GLY A 180 -6.80 -18.91 -7.58
N ASN A 181 -6.58 -18.01 -8.53
CA ASN A 181 -7.26 -16.73 -8.63
C ASN A 181 -6.92 -15.74 -7.51
N SER A 182 -7.73 -14.69 -7.46
CA SER A 182 -7.60 -13.61 -6.48
C SER A 182 -7.87 -14.08 -5.07
N ALA A 183 -6.99 -13.78 -4.15
CA ALA A 183 -7.11 -14.21 -2.75
C ALA A 183 -6.44 -13.21 -1.78
N MET A 184 -6.99 -13.15 -0.59
CA MET A 184 -6.40 -12.50 0.56
C MET A 184 -5.86 -13.55 1.52
N TYR A 185 -4.68 -13.32 2.03
CA TYR A 185 -3.98 -14.23 2.94
C TYR A 185 -3.75 -13.58 4.29
N ARG A 186 -3.69 -14.44 5.30
CA ARG A 186 -3.31 -14.12 6.66
C ARG A 186 -2.15 -14.99 7.08
N PHE A 187 -1.04 -14.37 7.44
CA PHE A 187 0.17 -15.05 7.93
C PHE A 187 0.48 -14.62 9.37
N ASP A 188 0.56 -15.59 10.28
CA ASP A 188 1.07 -15.36 11.64
C ASP A 188 2.56 -15.74 11.69
N PRO A 189 3.47 -14.77 11.66
CA PRO A 189 4.90 -15.05 11.62
C PRO A 189 5.44 -15.65 12.93
N ARG A 190 4.74 -15.47 14.06
CA ARG A 190 5.14 -16.04 15.35
C ARG A 190 4.84 -17.53 15.44
N ARG A 191 3.75 -17.96 14.78
CA ARG A 191 3.32 -19.37 14.72
C ARG A 191 3.74 -20.06 13.45
N PHE A 192 4.20 -19.28 12.50
CA PHE A 192 4.55 -19.75 11.15
C PHE A 192 3.37 -20.44 10.47
N THR A 193 2.21 -19.83 10.54
CA THR A 193 0.97 -20.37 9.92
C THR A 193 0.42 -19.39 8.90
N ILE A 194 0.07 -19.94 7.74
CA ILE A 194 -0.61 -19.21 6.68
C ILE A 194 -2.00 -19.77 6.46
N SER A 195 -2.95 -18.90 6.18
CA SER A 195 -4.32 -19.29 5.84
C SER A 195 -4.87 -18.42 4.72
N TYR A 196 -5.78 -19.00 3.94
CA TYR A 196 -6.69 -18.26 3.09
C TYR A 196 -7.62 -17.46 4.01
N HIS A 197 -7.70 -16.15 3.79
CA HIS A 197 -8.50 -15.28 4.65
C HIS A 197 -9.85 -14.96 4.01
N ALA A 198 -9.82 -14.43 2.79
CA ALA A 198 -11.02 -14.07 2.06
C ALA A 198 -10.80 -14.15 0.55
N GLU A 199 -11.88 -14.28 -0.20
CA GLU A 199 -11.88 -14.05 -1.62
C GLU A 199 -11.62 -12.55 -1.88
N ASN A 200 -10.94 -12.25 -2.98
CA ASN A 200 -10.67 -10.87 -3.40
C ASN A 200 -11.38 -10.51 -4.70
N PRO A 201 -11.59 -9.21 -4.97
CA PRO A 201 -11.85 -8.74 -6.32
C PRO A 201 -10.73 -9.14 -7.29
N PRO A 202 -10.98 -9.16 -8.59
CA PRO A 202 -9.99 -9.59 -9.58
C PRO A 202 -8.66 -8.84 -9.54
N ASN A 203 -8.68 -7.56 -9.18
CA ASN A 203 -7.49 -6.71 -9.14
C ASN A 203 -7.40 -5.97 -7.80
N PRO A 204 -7.13 -6.71 -6.72
CA PRO A 204 -7.14 -6.15 -5.38
C PRO A 204 -5.92 -5.24 -5.18
N HIS A 205 -6.16 -4.10 -4.55
CA HIS A 205 -5.11 -3.16 -4.17
C HIS A 205 -5.62 -2.27 -3.04
N GLY A 206 -5.14 -2.50 -1.84
CA GLY A 206 -5.48 -1.76 -0.64
C GLY A 206 -6.13 -2.65 0.42
N ILE A 207 -5.50 -2.67 1.58
CA ILE A 207 -6.00 -3.23 2.83
C ILE A 207 -5.88 -2.15 3.89
N ALA A 208 -6.91 -1.97 4.70
CA ALA A 208 -6.87 -1.08 5.86
C ALA A 208 -7.62 -1.70 7.04
N PHE A 209 -7.21 -1.34 8.25
CA PHE A 209 -7.90 -1.69 9.48
C PHE A 209 -8.24 -0.44 10.27
N ASP A 210 -9.44 -0.37 10.80
CA ASP A 210 -9.76 0.69 11.73
C ASP A 210 -9.33 0.34 13.17
N ARG A 211 -9.46 1.30 14.08
CA ARG A 211 -9.04 1.14 15.48
C ARG A 211 -9.80 0.05 16.25
N TRP A 212 -10.93 -0.42 15.74
CA TRP A 212 -11.70 -1.51 16.33
C TRP A 212 -11.37 -2.86 15.72
N GLY A 213 -10.53 -2.87 14.67
CA GLY A 213 -10.11 -4.06 13.97
C GLY A 213 -11.03 -4.48 12.82
N TYR A 214 -11.94 -3.62 12.39
CA TYR A 214 -12.69 -3.88 11.18
C TYR A 214 -11.78 -3.77 9.97
N HIS A 215 -11.95 -4.70 9.05
CA HIS A 215 -11.10 -4.91 7.92
C HIS A 215 -11.76 -4.36 6.64
N TYR A 216 -11.02 -3.55 5.90
CA TYR A 216 -11.44 -2.96 4.64
C TYR A 216 -10.48 -3.34 3.51
N ALA A 217 -11.01 -3.44 2.29
CA ALA A 217 -10.22 -3.74 1.10
C ALA A 217 -10.75 -2.98 -0.10
N THR A 218 -9.88 -2.74 -1.09
CA THR A 218 -10.23 -2.04 -2.32
C THR A 218 -9.90 -2.86 -3.56
N ASP A 219 -10.60 -2.54 -4.66
CA ASP A 219 -10.43 -3.12 -5.99
C ASP A 219 -9.87 -2.06 -6.92
N GLY A 220 -8.61 -2.21 -7.32
CA GLY A 220 -7.89 -1.28 -8.17
C GLY A 220 -8.66 -0.94 -9.45
N THR A 221 -8.92 -1.91 -10.31
CA THR A 221 -9.61 -1.66 -11.58
C THR A 221 -11.11 -1.49 -11.45
N GLY A 222 -11.72 -2.13 -10.47
CA GLY A 222 -13.16 -2.02 -10.21
C GLY A 222 -13.54 -0.68 -9.60
N GLY A 223 -12.63 -0.01 -8.91
CA GLY A 223 -12.90 1.25 -8.20
C GLY A 223 -13.94 1.09 -7.09
N ARG A 224 -13.90 -0.03 -6.39
CA ARG A 224 -14.84 -0.38 -5.31
C ARG A 224 -14.11 -0.54 -3.99
N ALA A 225 -14.84 -0.33 -2.91
CA ALA A 225 -14.39 -0.67 -1.57
C ALA A 225 -15.30 -1.72 -0.95
N TYR A 226 -14.71 -2.51 -0.05
CA TYR A 226 -15.36 -3.60 0.64
C TYR A 226 -15.03 -3.58 2.12
N GLN A 227 -15.95 -4.04 2.93
CA GLN A 227 -15.69 -4.51 4.27
C GLN A 227 -15.49 -6.03 4.22
N VAL A 228 -14.44 -6.52 4.87
CA VAL A 228 -14.18 -7.96 5.02
C VAL A 228 -14.82 -8.42 6.32
N VAL A 229 -15.88 -9.19 6.24
CA VAL A 229 -16.71 -9.59 7.39
C VAL A 229 -16.69 -11.08 7.61
N PRO A 230 -16.85 -11.56 8.86
CA PRO A 230 -17.02 -12.99 9.13
C PRO A 230 -18.24 -13.57 8.41
N SER A 231 -18.10 -14.80 7.92
CA SER A 231 -19.15 -15.60 7.30
C SER A 231 -19.14 -17.03 7.84
N GLU A 232 -20.08 -17.86 7.43
CA GLU A 232 -20.12 -19.28 7.85
C GLU A 232 -18.90 -20.08 7.35
N GLU A 233 -18.30 -19.68 6.22
CA GLU A 233 -17.17 -20.35 5.60
C GLU A 233 -15.81 -19.64 5.81
N GLY A 234 -15.76 -18.62 6.69
CA GLY A 234 -14.56 -17.83 6.97
C GLY A 234 -14.81 -16.34 6.92
N PHE A 235 -14.38 -15.68 5.87
CA PHE A 235 -14.60 -14.23 5.66
C PHE A 235 -15.10 -13.97 4.24
N GLU A 236 -15.96 -12.99 4.10
CA GLU A 236 -16.50 -12.55 2.81
C GLU A 236 -16.30 -11.06 2.59
N MET A 237 -16.30 -10.64 1.32
CA MET A 237 -16.25 -9.25 0.90
C MET A 237 -17.65 -8.66 0.78
N ARG A 238 -18.06 -7.87 1.77
CA ARG A 238 -19.31 -7.10 1.70
C ARG A 238 -19.03 -5.76 1.03
N LYS A 239 -19.76 -5.49 -0.05
CA LYS A 239 -19.60 -4.26 -0.81
C LYS A 239 -19.96 -3.05 0.06
N LEU A 240 -19.03 -2.08 0.14
CA LEU A 240 -19.16 -0.87 0.92
C LEU A 240 -19.42 0.34 0.00
N LEU A 241 -18.67 0.44 -1.09
CA LEU A 241 -18.72 1.55 -2.03
C LEU A 241 -18.98 1.05 -3.44
N GLU A 242 -19.90 1.71 -4.15
CA GLU A 242 -20.11 1.49 -5.57
C GLU A 242 -18.90 2.01 -6.39
N LYS A 243 -18.79 1.51 -7.61
CA LYS A 243 -17.75 1.96 -8.52
C LYS A 243 -17.92 3.45 -8.81
N GLU A 244 -16.87 4.22 -8.51
CA GLU A 244 -16.81 5.63 -8.86
C GLU A 244 -15.72 5.92 -9.88
N VAL A 245 -14.49 5.77 -9.48
CA VAL A 245 -13.29 6.08 -10.27
C VAL A 245 -12.27 4.97 -10.12
N ARG A 246 -11.31 4.89 -11.04
CA ARG A 246 -10.31 3.84 -11.09
C ARG A 246 -8.99 4.30 -11.73
N PRO A 247 -7.90 3.57 -11.57
CA PRO A 247 -7.67 2.55 -10.56
C PRO A 247 -7.58 3.15 -9.16
N VAL A 248 -7.74 2.30 -8.15
CA VAL A 248 -7.50 2.63 -6.74
C VAL A 248 -6.14 2.03 -6.37
N PRO A 249 -5.08 2.83 -6.27
CA PRO A 249 -3.74 2.31 -5.96
C PRO A 249 -3.51 2.09 -4.47
N ALA A 250 -4.28 2.73 -3.60
CA ALA A 250 -4.16 2.59 -2.16
C ALA A 250 -5.41 3.04 -1.42
N SER A 251 -5.55 2.56 -0.19
CA SER A 251 -6.58 3.01 0.76
C SER A 251 -6.03 3.01 2.18
N GLU A 252 -6.57 3.90 3.03
CA GLU A 252 -6.15 4.04 4.42
C GLU A 252 -7.31 4.50 5.30
N ILE A 253 -7.27 4.14 6.59
CA ILE A 253 -8.16 4.69 7.64
C ILE A 253 -7.39 5.74 8.42
N VAL A 254 -7.94 6.94 8.48
CA VAL A 254 -7.30 8.05 9.19
C VAL A 254 -7.19 7.76 10.68
N SER A 255 -5.96 7.63 11.16
CA SER A 255 -5.67 7.37 12.58
C SER A 255 -4.56 8.27 13.14
N SER A 256 -3.96 9.12 12.31
CA SER A 256 -2.91 10.05 12.72
C SER A 256 -3.48 11.28 13.43
N THR A 257 -2.87 11.67 14.55
CA THR A 257 -3.25 12.87 15.31
C THR A 257 -3.00 14.19 14.57
N ASN A 258 -2.35 14.16 13.43
CA ASN A 258 -2.19 15.34 12.57
C ASN A 258 -3.45 15.72 11.82
N PHE A 259 -4.30 14.75 11.60
CA PHE A 259 -5.57 15.00 10.95
C PHE A 259 -6.55 15.64 11.94
N PRO A 260 -7.40 16.55 11.48
CA PRO A 260 -8.46 17.10 12.30
C PRO A 260 -9.29 16.01 12.97
N ALA A 261 -9.81 16.33 14.17
CA ALA A 261 -10.61 15.38 14.95
C ALA A 261 -11.84 14.86 14.20
N ASP A 262 -12.34 15.68 13.29
CA ASP A 262 -13.51 15.40 12.46
C ASP A 262 -13.21 14.49 11.26
N MET A 263 -11.94 14.15 11.00
CA MET A 263 -11.51 13.19 9.98
C MET A 263 -11.06 11.85 10.59
N GLN A 264 -11.02 11.74 11.91
CA GLN A 264 -10.53 10.51 12.54
C GLN A 264 -11.42 9.30 12.24
N GLN A 265 -10.81 8.21 11.79
CA GLN A 265 -11.46 6.97 11.38
C GLN A 265 -12.25 7.06 10.06
N ASP A 266 -12.06 8.13 9.31
CA ASP A 266 -12.56 8.22 7.94
C ASP A 266 -11.71 7.40 6.99
N PHE A 267 -12.29 7.04 5.86
CA PHE A 267 -11.67 6.20 4.85
C PHE A 267 -11.15 7.05 3.70
N LEU A 268 -9.87 6.92 3.41
CA LEU A 268 -9.20 7.57 2.29
C LEU A 268 -8.97 6.57 1.17
N ILE A 269 -9.27 6.97 -0.05
CA ILE A 269 -9.05 6.16 -1.26
C ILE A 269 -8.32 7.00 -2.29
N CYS A 270 -7.15 6.54 -2.71
CA CYS A 270 -6.40 7.13 -3.81
C CYS A 270 -7.03 6.78 -5.16
N ASN A 271 -6.93 7.68 -6.11
CA ASN A 271 -7.40 7.46 -7.49
C ASN A 271 -6.47 8.09 -8.52
N THR A 272 -6.34 7.47 -9.68
CA THR A 272 -5.38 7.90 -10.72
C THR A 272 -5.97 8.18 -12.10
N ILE A 273 -7.11 7.63 -12.49
CA ILE A 273 -7.70 7.86 -13.82
C ILE A 273 -9.06 8.55 -13.72
N GLY A 274 -9.24 9.61 -14.50
CA GLY A 274 -10.47 10.41 -14.54
C GLY A 274 -10.56 11.45 -13.44
N PHE A 275 -10.03 11.16 -12.30
CA PHE A 275 -9.81 12.03 -11.17
C PHE A 275 -8.45 11.67 -10.56
N LEU A 276 -7.59 12.65 -10.40
CA LEU A 276 -6.27 12.48 -9.81
C LEU A 276 -6.30 13.02 -8.38
N GLY A 277 -6.21 12.14 -7.39
CA GLY A 277 -6.22 12.61 -6.02
C GLY A 277 -6.70 11.57 -5.01
N ILE A 278 -7.01 12.06 -3.82
CA ILE A 278 -7.46 11.27 -2.70
C ILE A 278 -8.90 11.64 -2.39
N LYS A 279 -9.77 10.64 -2.41
CA LYS A 279 -11.15 10.76 -1.97
C LYS A 279 -11.25 10.46 -0.50
N HIS A 280 -12.08 11.22 0.18
CA HIS A 280 -12.34 11.15 1.60
C HIS A 280 -13.78 10.74 1.84
N TYR A 281 -14.00 9.71 2.64
CA TYR A 281 -15.31 9.17 2.97
C TYR A 281 -15.47 9.09 4.49
N ASP A 282 -16.56 9.65 5.01
CA ASP A 282 -17.01 9.38 6.37
C ASP A 282 -17.53 7.93 6.42
N LEU A 283 -17.09 7.15 7.40
CA LEU A 283 -17.63 5.83 7.68
C LEU A 283 -18.69 5.93 8.76
N ASP A 284 -19.95 5.75 8.38
CA ASP A 284 -21.08 5.79 9.31
C ASP A 284 -21.39 4.36 9.79
N ARG A 285 -21.31 4.13 11.11
CA ARG A 285 -21.42 2.82 11.74
C ARG A 285 -22.71 2.76 12.53
N ASP A 286 -23.76 2.22 11.93
CA ASP A 286 -25.11 2.18 12.47
C ASP A 286 -25.50 0.81 13.06
N GLY A 287 -24.79 0.34 14.05
CA GLY A 287 -25.22 -0.84 14.82
C GLY A 287 -24.46 -2.14 14.57
N GLY A 288 -23.32 -2.07 13.93
CA GLY A 288 -22.32 -3.14 13.97
C GLY A 288 -22.31 -4.14 12.82
N GLU A 289 -23.33 -4.20 12.00
CA GLU A 289 -23.35 -5.08 10.83
C GLU A 289 -23.38 -4.34 9.49
N ASP A 290 -23.96 -3.15 9.46
CA ASP A 290 -24.08 -2.35 8.25
C ASP A 290 -23.25 -1.06 8.36
N TYR A 291 -22.45 -0.81 7.34
CA TYR A 291 -21.70 0.43 7.18
C TYR A 291 -22.23 1.20 6.00
N THR A 292 -22.48 2.47 6.19
CA THR A 292 -22.71 3.38 5.09
C THR A 292 -21.49 4.25 4.87
N VAL A 293 -21.16 4.47 3.63
CA VAL A 293 -20.11 5.40 3.23
C VAL A 293 -20.76 6.59 2.59
N THR A 294 -20.60 7.75 3.23
CA THR A 294 -21.14 9.01 2.72
C THR A 294 -20.00 9.83 2.13
N GLU A 295 -20.16 10.27 0.91
CA GLU A 295 -19.22 11.17 0.26
C GLU A 295 -19.49 12.61 0.71
N GLY A 296 -18.52 13.24 1.37
CA GLY A 296 -18.64 14.58 1.92
C GLY A 296 -19.40 14.65 3.25
N ARG A 297 -19.66 15.85 3.74
CA ARG A 297 -20.32 16.10 5.03
C ARG A 297 -21.66 16.79 4.90
N GLY A 298 -22.65 16.34 5.70
CA GLY A 298 -23.95 16.98 5.91
C GLY A 298 -25.01 16.63 4.86
N LYS A 299 -26.22 17.15 5.05
CA LYS A 299 -27.43 16.83 4.27
C LYS A 299 -27.36 17.15 2.77
N ASN A 300 -26.33 17.86 2.34
CA ASN A 300 -26.06 18.22 0.94
C ASN A 300 -24.63 17.85 0.55
N ALA A 301 -24.13 16.73 1.07
CA ALA A 301 -22.82 16.23 0.70
C ALA A 301 -22.74 16.07 -0.81
N THR A 302 -22.21 17.06 -1.47
CA THR A 302 -21.70 16.96 -2.82
C THR A 302 -20.30 16.40 -2.73
N THR A 303 -19.95 15.55 -3.67
CA THR A 303 -18.59 15.02 -3.84
C THR A 303 -17.57 16.13 -3.68
N THR A 304 -16.96 16.23 -2.51
CA THR A 304 -15.80 17.07 -2.32
C THR A 304 -14.58 16.20 -2.68
N ALA A 305 -14.34 16.11 -3.96
CA ALA A 305 -13.10 15.52 -4.44
C ALA A 305 -11.95 16.43 -4.00
N HIS A 306 -11.06 15.91 -3.17
CA HIS A 306 -9.81 16.58 -2.87
C HIS A 306 -8.78 16.09 -3.87
N THR A 307 -8.43 16.96 -4.81
CA THR A 307 -7.35 16.66 -5.75
C THR A 307 -6.04 16.91 -5.06
N THR A 308 -5.31 15.84 -4.80
CA THR A 308 -3.92 15.86 -4.38
C THR A 308 -3.14 14.91 -5.26
N ALA A 309 -1.84 14.84 -5.10
CA ALA A 309 -1.01 13.89 -5.84
C ALA A 309 -1.47 12.44 -5.63
N PHE A 310 -0.98 11.60 -6.48
CA PHE A 310 -1.33 10.20 -6.60
C PHE A 310 -0.68 9.32 -5.56
N GLY A 311 -1.19 8.11 -5.39
CA GLY A 311 -0.56 7.05 -4.66
C GLY A 311 -1.01 6.95 -3.20
N GLU A 312 -0.25 6.25 -2.42
CA GLU A 312 -0.53 6.01 -1.01
C GLU A 312 -0.31 7.26 -0.17
N VAL A 313 -1.13 7.41 0.88
CA VAL A 313 -1.02 8.51 1.84
C VAL A 313 -0.50 7.96 3.15
N TRP A 314 0.55 8.58 3.66
CA TRP A 314 1.19 8.14 4.89
C TRP A 314 1.29 9.29 5.89
N GLY A 315 0.92 9.01 7.14
CA GLY A 315 1.23 9.88 8.26
C GLY A 315 2.50 9.40 8.94
N ARG A 316 3.48 10.26 9.16
CA ARG A 316 4.66 9.96 9.96
C ARG A 316 4.56 10.50 11.39
N PRO A 317 5.32 9.96 12.36
CA PRO A 317 5.44 10.58 13.67
C PRO A 317 5.97 12.02 13.54
N GLY A 318 5.16 12.99 13.92
CA GLY A 318 5.52 14.40 13.81
C GLY A 318 4.59 15.19 12.89
N GLY A 319 3.83 14.51 12.06
CA GLY A 319 2.68 15.15 11.58
C GLY A 319 2.43 15.35 10.12
N ASP A 320 3.30 15.01 9.26
CA ASP A 320 3.15 15.30 7.85
C ASP A 320 2.56 14.11 7.09
N PHE A 321 1.84 14.41 6.04
CA PHE A 321 1.47 13.43 5.03
C PHE A 321 2.59 13.19 4.06
N LEU A 322 2.75 11.94 3.67
CA LEU A 322 3.54 11.58 2.52
C LEU A 322 2.60 11.03 1.45
N VAL A 323 2.70 11.56 0.27
CA VAL A 323 1.91 11.12 -0.89
C VAL A 323 2.86 10.69 -1.98
N SER A 324 2.76 9.47 -2.44
CA SER A 324 3.49 9.05 -3.64
C SER A 324 2.70 9.38 -4.90
N SER A 325 3.38 9.74 -5.96
CA SER A 325 2.80 9.84 -7.29
C SER A 325 3.37 8.77 -8.18
N ASP A 326 2.52 7.86 -8.69
CA ASP A 326 2.94 6.94 -9.73
C ASP A 326 2.60 7.50 -11.11
N LYS A 327 3.64 7.83 -11.89
CA LYS A 327 3.50 8.35 -13.24
C LYS A 327 3.17 7.28 -14.28
N ASN A 328 3.24 6.00 -13.91
CA ASN A 328 3.08 4.89 -14.83
C ASN A 328 1.63 4.45 -15.05
N PHE A 329 0.70 4.97 -14.27
CA PHE A 329 -0.74 4.72 -14.44
C PHE A 329 -1.45 5.79 -15.31
N ARG A 330 -0.87 6.16 -16.43
CA ARG A 330 -1.50 7.04 -17.42
C ARG A 330 -2.30 6.27 -18.45
#